data_0bb114c15fe586388b602cc809086e21
#
_entry.id   0bb114c15fe586388b602cc809086e21
#
_cell.length_a   1.000
_cell.length_b   1.000
_cell.length_c   1.000
_cell.angle_alpha   90.00
_cell.angle_beta   90.00
_cell.angle_gamma   90.00
#
_symmetry.space_group_name_H-M   'P 1'
#
loop_
_entity.id
_entity.type
_entity.pdbx_description
1 polymer ?
#
loop_
_entity_poly.entity_id
_entity_poly.type
_entity_poly.pdbx_seq_one_letter_code
_entity_poly.pdbx_strand_id
1 'polypeptide(L)'
;MRDVIIGKEINTLYKDIISYVSEYGMKSSPRGSETKEVIDFSFVLEDPLKSVCTIKARKLNYAFMTIERCEHLSGESSVPRVLHYNSKMQPFVSLLQHVIPTILFNGAYGPRIKNQLVRCYELLKIDPDTRQAVITIRNDKDFDSTPDVPCTLSLQFILRKGRLNLITTMRSNDVLLGVP
;
A
#
# COMPACT_ATOMS: atom_id res chain seq x y z
N MET A 1 21.56 -4.83 -14.00
CA MET A 1 21.10 -3.44 -13.78
C MET A 1 19.67 -3.56 -13.31
N ARG A 2 19.27 -2.95 -12.21
CA ARG A 2 17.85 -2.98 -11.78
C ARG A 2 17.08 -2.10 -12.73
N ASP A 3 16.08 -2.66 -13.41
CA ASP A 3 15.22 -1.88 -14.27
C ASP A 3 14.21 -1.12 -13.40
N VAL A 4 14.22 0.21 -13.52
CA VAL A 4 13.24 1.08 -12.86
C VAL A 4 12.28 1.56 -13.93
N ILE A 5 11.00 1.26 -13.77
CA ILE A 5 9.98 1.78 -14.67
C ILE A 5 9.55 3.16 -14.17
N ILE A 6 9.61 4.17 -15.03
CA ILE A 6 9.27 5.55 -14.70
C ILE A 6 8.09 5.98 -15.56
N GLY A 7 7.04 6.50 -14.93
CA GLY A 7 5.86 6.99 -15.62
C GLY A 7 5.28 8.24 -14.98
N LYS A 8 4.68 9.10 -15.82
CA LYS A 8 4.04 10.33 -15.37
C LYS A 8 2.65 10.11 -14.77
N GLU A 9 1.97 9.04 -15.19
CA GLU A 9 0.62 8.73 -14.74
C GLU A 9 0.44 7.24 -14.52
N ILE A 10 -0.47 6.89 -13.61
CA ILE A 10 -0.66 5.51 -13.19
C ILE A 10 -1.18 4.60 -14.31
N ASN A 11 -2.01 5.09 -15.23
CA ASN A 11 -2.58 4.26 -16.28
C ASN A 11 -1.53 3.68 -17.23
N THR A 12 -0.54 4.49 -17.62
CA THR A 12 0.58 4.05 -18.46
C THR A 12 1.49 3.15 -17.66
N LEU A 13 1.92 3.63 -16.48
CA LEU A 13 2.81 2.91 -15.57
C LEU A 13 2.30 1.51 -15.23
N TYR A 14 1.00 1.39 -14.94
CA TYR A 14 0.35 0.11 -14.67
C TYR A 14 0.44 -0.89 -15.82
N LYS A 15 0.24 -0.44 -17.06
CA LYS A 15 0.37 -1.30 -18.25
C LYS A 15 1.80 -1.78 -18.43
N ASP A 16 2.77 -0.87 -18.26
CA ASP A 16 4.19 -1.18 -18.41
C ASP A 16 4.66 -2.19 -17.34
N ILE A 17 4.20 -2.02 -16.08
CA ILE A 17 4.48 -2.97 -15.00
C ILE A 17 3.89 -4.35 -15.30
N ILE A 18 2.62 -4.44 -15.75
CA ILE A 18 2.00 -5.71 -16.11
C ILE A 18 2.78 -6.40 -17.23
N SER A 19 3.14 -5.66 -18.29
CA SER A 19 3.90 -6.20 -19.40
C SER A 19 5.25 -6.73 -18.92
N TYR A 20 5.95 -5.97 -18.10
CA TYR A 20 7.25 -6.34 -17.54
C TYR A 20 7.16 -7.62 -16.68
N VAL A 21 6.21 -7.70 -15.76
CA VAL A 21 6.03 -8.90 -14.93
C VAL A 21 5.60 -10.11 -15.77
N SER A 22 4.79 -9.90 -16.79
CA SER A 22 4.36 -10.97 -17.71
C SER A 22 5.52 -11.54 -18.52
N GLU A 23 6.46 -10.70 -18.93
CA GLU A 23 7.60 -11.08 -19.77
C GLU A 23 8.75 -11.65 -18.93
N TYR A 24 9.15 -10.95 -17.88
CA TYR A 24 10.36 -11.26 -17.10
C TYR A 24 10.09 -11.95 -15.76
N GLY A 25 8.82 -12.08 -15.33
CA GLY A 25 8.45 -12.67 -14.05
C GLY A 25 8.79 -14.16 -13.97
N MET A 26 9.37 -14.57 -12.86
CA MET A 26 9.62 -15.97 -12.51
C MET A 26 8.35 -16.61 -11.93
N LYS A 27 8.16 -17.89 -12.18
CA LYS A 27 7.07 -18.66 -11.55
C LYS A 27 7.39 -18.89 -10.07
N SER A 28 6.41 -18.66 -9.23
CA SER A 28 6.43 -18.97 -7.79
C SER A 28 5.05 -19.45 -7.34
N SER A 29 4.97 -20.03 -6.14
CA SER A 29 3.71 -20.57 -5.63
C SER A 29 3.54 -20.26 -4.13
N PRO A 30 3.48 -18.99 -3.73
CA PRO A 30 3.29 -18.63 -2.33
C PRO A 30 1.94 -19.13 -1.84
N ARG A 31 1.94 -19.87 -0.72
CA ARG A 31 0.74 -20.47 -0.12
C ARG A 31 -0.05 -21.36 -1.08
N GLY A 32 0.63 -21.99 -2.05
CA GLY A 32 0.02 -22.90 -3.02
C GLY A 32 -0.66 -22.23 -4.22
N SER A 33 -0.62 -20.90 -4.32
CA SER A 33 -1.20 -20.17 -5.46
C SER A 33 -0.12 -19.87 -6.51
N GLU A 34 -0.30 -20.35 -7.73
CA GLU A 34 0.63 -20.05 -8.81
C GLU A 34 0.64 -18.56 -9.14
N THR A 35 1.81 -17.97 -9.19
CA THR A 35 2.05 -16.57 -9.49
C THR A 35 3.24 -16.40 -10.43
N LYS A 36 3.35 -15.21 -11.03
CA LYS A 36 4.58 -14.70 -11.63
C LYS A 36 5.05 -13.52 -10.78
N GLU A 37 6.32 -13.47 -10.44
CA GLU A 37 6.89 -12.38 -9.65
C GLU A 37 8.24 -11.91 -10.17
N VAL A 38 8.53 -10.64 -9.96
CA VAL A 38 9.85 -10.05 -10.15
C VAL A 38 10.36 -9.60 -8.79
N ILE A 39 11.53 -10.09 -8.41
CA ILE A 39 12.17 -9.74 -7.14
C ILE A 39 12.90 -8.40 -7.29
N ASP A 40 12.81 -7.57 -6.25
CA ASP A 40 13.56 -6.30 -6.17
C ASP A 40 13.18 -5.32 -7.28
N PHE A 41 11.89 -5.26 -7.58
CA PHE A 41 11.32 -4.38 -8.60
C PHE A 41 11.07 -2.98 -8.04
N SER A 42 11.33 -1.96 -8.87
CA SER A 42 11.06 -0.57 -8.51
C SER A 42 10.36 0.17 -9.63
N PHE A 43 9.50 1.11 -9.27
CA PHE A 43 8.90 2.04 -10.22
C PHE A 43 8.73 3.43 -9.60
N VAL A 44 8.63 4.44 -10.46
CA VAL A 44 8.44 5.84 -10.06
C VAL A 44 7.21 6.41 -10.75
N LEU A 45 6.27 6.93 -9.96
CA LEU A 45 5.17 7.78 -10.42
C LEU A 45 5.57 9.25 -10.24
N GLU A 46 5.83 9.96 -11.34
CA GLU A 46 6.34 11.33 -11.29
C GLU A 46 5.27 12.37 -10.93
N ASP A 47 4.00 12.12 -11.31
CA ASP A 47 2.87 13.01 -11.01
C ASP A 47 1.86 12.30 -10.09
N PRO A 48 1.97 12.48 -8.75
CA PRO A 48 1.10 11.81 -7.79
C PRO A 48 -0.37 12.26 -7.89
N LEU A 49 -0.68 13.38 -8.54
CA LEU A 49 -2.06 13.79 -8.80
C LEU A 49 -2.73 12.90 -9.85
N LYS A 50 -1.95 12.16 -10.64
CA LYS A 50 -2.44 11.18 -11.61
C LYS A 50 -2.31 9.74 -11.10
N SER A 51 -2.49 9.53 -9.81
CA SER A 51 -2.38 8.23 -9.14
C SER A 51 -3.65 7.37 -9.18
N VAL A 52 -4.76 7.88 -9.71
CA VAL A 52 -6.00 7.11 -9.79
C VAL A 52 -6.07 6.36 -11.13
N CYS A 53 -6.06 5.04 -11.06
CA CYS A 53 -6.21 4.20 -12.25
C CYS A 53 -7.65 4.28 -12.77
N THR A 54 -7.79 4.65 -14.05
CA THR A 54 -9.10 4.80 -14.72
C THR A 54 -9.33 3.77 -15.84
N ILE A 55 -8.51 2.73 -15.90
CA ILE A 55 -8.63 1.66 -16.90
C ILE A 55 -9.92 0.87 -16.67
N LYS A 56 -10.90 1.04 -17.55
CA LYS A 56 -12.26 0.45 -17.42
C LYS A 56 -12.25 -1.06 -17.25
N ALA A 57 -11.32 -1.77 -17.91
CA ALA A 57 -11.18 -3.22 -17.81
C ALA A 57 -10.87 -3.70 -16.38
N ARG A 58 -10.33 -2.83 -15.52
CA ARG A 58 -10.03 -3.14 -14.12
C ARG A 58 -11.27 -3.22 -13.24
N LYS A 59 -12.35 -2.54 -13.60
CA LYS A 59 -13.60 -2.49 -12.82
C LYS A 59 -13.34 -2.18 -11.34
N LEU A 60 -12.50 -1.17 -11.08
CA LEU A 60 -12.09 -0.81 -9.72
C LEU A 60 -13.27 -0.30 -8.90
N ASN A 61 -13.29 -0.68 -7.63
CA ASN A 61 -14.26 -0.19 -6.65
C ASN A 61 -13.80 1.15 -6.05
N TYR A 62 -14.09 2.25 -6.73
CA TYR A 62 -13.68 3.58 -6.28
C TYR A 62 -14.29 3.98 -4.94
N ALA A 63 -15.50 3.50 -4.62
CA ALA A 63 -16.10 3.75 -3.31
C ALA A 63 -15.26 3.13 -2.20
N PHE A 64 -14.83 1.87 -2.37
CA PHE A 64 -13.93 1.20 -1.43
C PHE A 64 -12.59 1.92 -1.33
N MET A 65 -11.97 2.27 -2.46
CA MET A 65 -10.69 3.01 -2.47
C MET A 65 -10.77 4.34 -1.72
N THR A 66 -11.89 5.04 -1.84
CA THR A 66 -12.11 6.31 -1.11
C THR A 66 -12.23 6.09 0.39
N ILE A 67 -13.02 5.10 0.80
CA ILE A 67 -13.19 4.77 2.22
C ILE A 67 -11.86 4.31 2.83
N GLU A 68 -11.12 3.45 2.15
CA GLU A 68 -9.81 2.99 2.61
C GLU A 68 -8.84 4.16 2.83
N ARG A 69 -8.78 5.12 1.90
CA ARG A 69 -7.99 6.36 2.09
C ARG A 69 -8.44 7.19 3.29
N CYS A 70 -9.74 7.34 3.48
CA CYS A 70 -10.27 8.04 4.64
C CYS A 70 -9.87 7.34 5.95
N GLU A 71 -9.93 6.02 6.01
CA GLU A 71 -9.51 5.25 7.17
C GLU A 71 -8.01 5.36 7.43
N HIS A 72 -7.18 5.33 6.39
CA HIS A 72 -5.74 5.57 6.54
C HIS A 72 -5.44 6.93 7.18
N LEU A 73 -6.12 7.99 6.76
CA LEU A 73 -5.90 9.34 7.27
C LEU A 73 -6.50 9.56 8.65
N SER A 74 -7.68 9.01 8.93
CA SER A 74 -8.33 9.13 10.24
C SER A 74 -7.65 8.29 11.33
N GLY A 75 -6.88 7.29 10.93
CA GLY A 75 -6.27 6.31 11.83
C GLY A 75 -7.26 5.26 12.32
N GLU A 76 -8.36 5.10 11.62
CA GLU A 76 -9.38 4.08 11.88
C GLU A 76 -9.26 2.92 10.89
N SER A 77 -9.91 1.82 11.18
CA SER A 77 -10.14 0.71 10.25
C SER A 77 -11.30 -0.15 10.77
N SER A 78 -12.51 0.27 10.46
CA SER A 78 -13.72 -0.41 10.92
C SER A 78 -14.01 -1.65 10.07
N VAL A 79 -13.97 -2.84 10.66
CA VAL A 79 -14.32 -4.10 9.97
C VAL A 79 -15.70 -4.03 9.32
N PRO A 80 -16.78 -3.60 9.99
CA PRO A 80 -18.09 -3.49 9.35
C PRO A 80 -18.10 -2.53 8.17
N ARG A 81 -17.41 -1.39 8.26
CA ARG A 81 -17.32 -0.39 7.19
C ARG A 81 -16.56 -0.94 5.98
N VAL A 82 -15.41 -1.55 6.20
CA VAL A 82 -14.61 -2.17 5.13
C VAL A 82 -15.42 -3.25 4.42
N LEU A 83 -16.08 -4.15 5.16
CA LEU A 83 -16.89 -5.23 4.57
C LEU A 83 -18.13 -4.73 3.82
N HIS A 84 -18.72 -3.62 4.26
CA HIS A 84 -19.83 -2.98 3.55
C HIS A 84 -19.42 -2.55 2.13
N TYR A 85 -18.24 -1.96 1.98
CA TYR A 85 -17.75 -1.51 0.67
C TYR A 85 -17.02 -2.60 -0.13
N ASN A 86 -16.47 -3.61 0.55
CA ASN A 86 -15.72 -4.69 -0.08
C ASN A 86 -15.86 -6.02 0.70
N SER A 87 -16.88 -6.79 0.38
CA SER A 87 -17.11 -8.11 1.00
C SER A 87 -15.98 -9.12 0.74
N LYS A 88 -15.13 -8.91 -0.27
CA LYS A 88 -13.96 -9.77 -0.54
C LYS A 88 -12.90 -9.70 0.56
N MET A 89 -12.99 -8.73 1.47
CA MET A 89 -12.14 -8.65 2.66
C MET A 89 -12.55 -9.64 3.78
N GLN A 90 -13.69 -10.31 3.66
CA GLN A 90 -14.21 -11.27 4.64
C GLN A 90 -13.20 -12.35 5.07
N PRO A 91 -12.40 -12.98 4.17
CA PRO A 91 -11.42 -14.00 4.56
C PRO A 91 -10.29 -13.50 5.46
N PHE A 92 -10.08 -12.18 5.53
CA PHE A 92 -9.04 -11.55 6.36
C PHE A 92 -9.55 -11.18 7.76
N VAL A 93 -10.83 -11.39 8.04
CA VAL A 93 -11.46 -11.12 9.35
C VAL A 93 -11.32 -12.35 10.23
N SER A 94 -10.67 -12.20 11.39
CA SER A 94 -10.56 -13.28 12.38
C SER A 94 -11.91 -13.54 13.07
N LEU A 95 -12.04 -14.70 13.72
CA LEU A 95 -13.25 -15.07 14.45
C LEU A 95 -13.62 -14.03 15.53
N LEU A 96 -12.63 -13.50 16.23
CA LEU A 96 -12.79 -12.45 17.23
C LEU A 96 -13.34 -11.15 16.64
N GLN A 97 -12.94 -10.80 15.43
CA GLN A 97 -13.39 -9.60 14.73
C GLN A 97 -14.85 -9.68 14.27
N HIS A 98 -15.39 -10.88 14.13
CA HIS A 98 -16.84 -11.07 13.89
C HIS A 98 -17.68 -10.80 15.13
N VAL A 99 -17.16 -11.11 16.31
CA VAL A 99 -17.90 -10.98 17.59
C VAL A 99 -17.82 -9.57 18.15
N ILE A 100 -16.70 -8.88 17.92
CA ILE A 100 -16.45 -7.53 18.46
C ILE A 100 -16.28 -6.54 17.29
N PRO A 101 -17.33 -5.81 16.91
CA PRO A 101 -17.34 -4.90 15.76
C PRO A 101 -16.32 -3.74 15.82
N THR A 102 -15.77 -3.48 17.00
CA THR A 102 -14.75 -2.44 17.21
C THR A 102 -13.32 -2.92 16.96
N ILE A 103 -13.13 -4.21 16.67
CA ILE A 103 -11.80 -4.74 16.34
C ILE A 103 -11.41 -4.32 14.93
N LEU A 104 -10.21 -3.79 14.82
CA LEU A 104 -9.59 -3.37 13.58
C LEU A 104 -9.02 -4.57 12.84
N PHE A 105 -8.88 -4.47 11.51
CA PHE A 105 -8.04 -5.40 10.76
C PHE A 105 -6.62 -5.39 11.33
N ASN A 106 -6.00 -6.56 11.47
CA ASN A 106 -4.65 -6.66 12.02
C ASN A 106 -3.63 -5.95 11.12
N GLY A 107 -3.77 -6.09 9.81
CA GLY A 107 -2.94 -5.42 8.80
C GLY A 107 -3.32 -3.98 8.51
N ALA A 108 -4.29 -3.38 9.24
CA ALA A 108 -4.76 -2.02 8.98
C ALA A 108 -3.66 -0.98 9.07
N TYR A 109 -3.56 -0.13 8.06
CA TYR A 109 -2.54 0.91 7.97
C TYR A 109 -2.87 2.14 8.83
N GLY A 110 -4.12 2.57 8.85
CA GLY A 110 -4.54 3.79 9.53
C GLY A 110 -4.03 3.92 10.96
N PRO A 111 -4.31 2.95 11.86
CA PRO A 111 -3.83 2.99 13.25
C PRO A 111 -2.31 2.99 13.36
N ARG A 112 -1.61 2.39 12.39
CA ARG A 112 -0.15 2.30 12.38
C ARG A 112 0.53 3.60 11.94
N ILE A 113 -0.09 4.35 11.03
CA ILE A 113 0.52 5.54 10.43
C ILE A 113 0.14 6.85 11.12
N LYS A 114 -1.05 6.98 11.69
CA LYS A 114 -1.62 8.23 12.20
C LYS A 114 -0.65 9.06 13.04
N ASN A 115 -0.15 8.48 14.12
CA ASN A 115 0.73 9.20 15.05
C ASN A 115 2.12 9.46 14.46
N GLN A 116 2.62 8.53 13.64
CA GLN A 116 3.90 8.67 12.97
C GLN A 116 3.84 9.74 11.88
N LEU A 117 2.71 9.89 11.17
CA LEU A 117 2.52 10.90 10.14
C LEU A 117 2.63 12.31 10.72
N VAL A 118 2.01 12.56 11.87
CA VAL A 118 2.12 13.84 12.58
C VAL A 118 3.57 14.14 12.95
N ARG A 119 4.30 13.14 13.47
CA ARG A 119 5.73 13.30 13.81
C ARG A 119 6.59 13.58 12.57
N CYS A 120 6.34 12.90 11.46
CA CYS A 120 7.05 13.16 10.20
C CYS A 120 6.81 14.59 9.71
N TYR A 121 5.56 15.08 9.81
CA TYR A 121 5.24 16.46 9.46
C TYR A 121 6.01 17.48 10.32
N GLU A 122 6.03 17.29 11.65
CA GLU A 122 6.78 18.19 12.54
C GLU A 122 8.30 18.15 12.30
N LEU A 123 8.86 16.96 12.03
CA LEU A 123 10.28 16.83 11.66
C LEU A 123 10.62 17.64 10.40
N LEU A 124 9.78 17.52 9.35
CA LEU A 124 9.99 18.25 8.10
C LEU A 124 9.80 19.78 8.25
N LYS A 125 8.99 20.22 9.21
CA LYS A 125 8.88 21.65 9.54
C LYS A 125 10.11 22.19 10.23
N ILE A 126 10.70 21.42 11.14
CA ILE A 126 11.89 21.83 11.91
C ILE A 126 13.14 21.75 11.02
N ASP A 127 13.29 20.66 10.31
CA ASP A 127 14.43 20.41 9.39
C ASP A 127 13.89 19.91 8.04
N PRO A 128 13.70 20.80 7.05
CA PRO A 128 13.25 20.42 5.71
C PRO A 128 14.20 19.44 4.98
N ASP A 129 15.48 19.41 5.37
CA ASP A 129 16.47 18.52 4.79
C ASP A 129 16.57 17.16 5.49
N THR A 130 15.80 16.95 6.54
CA THR A 130 15.81 15.71 7.32
C THR A 130 15.62 14.46 6.44
N ARG A 131 16.25 13.37 6.86
CA ARG A 131 16.05 12.02 6.31
C ARG A 131 15.33 11.10 7.31
N GLN A 132 14.94 11.66 8.47
CA GLN A 132 14.33 10.89 9.58
C GLN A 132 12.80 10.82 9.50
N ALA A 133 12.16 11.48 8.54
CA ALA A 133 10.71 11.44 8.35
C ALA A 133 10.28 10.08 7.75
N VAL A 134 10.34 9.04 8.58
CA VAL A 134 10.03 7.65 8.22
C VAL A 134 8.90 7.12 9.08
N ILE A 135 7.91 6.52 8.42
CA ILE A 135 6.85 5.72 9.04
C ILE A 135 7.20 4.25 8.88
N THR A 136 7.23 3.49 9.97
CA THR A 136 7.36 2.04 9.96
C THR A 136 5.99 1.41 10.14
N ILE A 137 5.55 0.62 9.17
CA ILE A 137 4.24 -0.01 9.18
C ILE A 137 4.31 -1.40 9.76
N ARG A 138 5.22 -2.23 9.25
CA ARG A 138 5.44 -3.57 9.76
C ARG A 138 6.20 -3.54 11.09
N ASN A 139 5.78 -4.37 12.05
CA ASN A 139 6.39 -4.50 13.36
C ASN A 139 6.55 -5.99 13.76
N ASP A 140 7.13 -6.25 14.93
CA ASP A 140 7.39 -7.58 15.46
C ASP A 140 6.13 -8.42 15.69
N LYS A 141 5.03 -7.80 16.09
CA LYS A 141 3.74 -8.50 16.31
C LYS A 141 3.15 -9.09 15.03
N ASP A 142 3.60 -8.64 13.86
CA ASP A 142 3.14 -9.17 12.58
C ASP A 142 3.72 -10.54 12.23
N PHE A 143 4.60 -11.10 13.07
CA PHE A 143 5.06 -12.49 12.97
C PHE A 143 4.12 -13.47 13.66
N ASP A 144 3.18 -12.99 14.47
CA ASP A 144 2.15 -13.84 15.07
C ASP A 144 1.23 -14.40 13.97
N SER A 145 0.65 -15.56 14.23
CA SER A 145 -0.16 -16.29 13.25
C SER A 145 -1.43 -15.54 12.86
N THR A 146 -1.32 -14.65 11.89
CA THR A 146 -2.45 -13.92 11.30
C THR A 146 -2.36 -13.97 9.78
N PRO A 147 -3.47 -14.18 9.06
CA PRO A 147 -3.49 -14.11 7.61
C PRO A 147 -3.37 -12.68 7.07
N ASP A 148 -3.63 -11.68 7.92
CA ASP A 148 -3.69 -10.27 7.57
C ASP A 148 -2.42 -9.53 8.05
N VAL A 149 -1.38 -9.58 7.23
CA VAL A 149 -0.08 -8.96 7.51
C VAL A 149 0.18 -7.84 6.50
N PRO A 150 0.56 -6.62 6.94
CA PRO A 150 0.82 -5.50 6.03
C PRO A 150 1.84 -5.84 4.94
N CYS A 151 1.53 -5.44 3.71
CA CYS A 151 2.46 -5.56 2.59
C CYS A 151 3.49 -4.43 2.58
N THR A 152 3.10 -3.22 2.97
CA THR A 152 4.01 -2.09 3.10
C THR A 152 4.85 -2.21 4.36
N LEU A 153 6.15 -2.03 4.21
CA LEU A 153 7.12 -2.07 5.32
C LEU A 153 7.32 -0.68 5.89
N SER A 154 7.59 0.31 5.03
CA SER A 154 7.86 1.68 5.44
C SER A 154 7.47 2.70 4.38
N LEU A 155 7.25 3.93 4.84
CA LEU A 155 7.05 5.13 4.03
C LEU A 155 8.09 6.16 4.46
N GLN A 156 8.87 6.72 3.54
CA GLN A 156 9.82 7.77 3.83
C GLN A 156 9.46 9.03 3.04
N PHE A 157 9.39 10.15 3.74
CA PHE A 157 9.16 11.47 3.15
C PHE A 157 10.47 12.23 3.07
N ILE A 158 10.81 12.72 1.87
CA ILE A 158 12.02 13.49 1.62
C ILE A 158 11.65 14.76 0.84
N LEU A 159 11.89 15.92 1.44
CA LEU A 159 11.70 17.20 0.77
C LEU A 159 13.01 17.62 0.11
N ARG A 160 13.01 17.79 -1.22
CA ARG A 160 14.19 18.28 -1.97
C ARG A 160 13.73 19.20 -3.09
N LYS A 161 14.43 20.33 -3.24
CA LYS A 161 14.12 21.34 -4.26
C LYS A 161 12.65 21.78 -4.29
N GLY A 162 12.04 21.93 -3.10
CA GLY A 162 10.62 22.31 -2.95
C GLY A 162 9.62 21.21 -3.32
N ARG A 163 10.07 19.97 -3.54
CA ARG A 163 9.21 18.82 -3.84
C ARG A 163 9.28 17.79 -2.73
N LEU A 164 8.12 17.37 -2.26
CA LEU A 164 8.01 16.25 -1.32
C LEU A 164 7.99 14.95 -2.11
N ASN A 165 8.96 14.08 -1.85
CA ASN A 165 9.05 12.75 -2.43
C ASN A 165 8.60 11.74 -1.38
N LEU A 166 7.81 10.75 -1.81
CA LEU A 166 7.43 9.60 -1.02
C LEU A 166 8.15 8.35 -1.55
N ILE A 167 8.92 7.70 -0.69
CA ILE A 167 9.54 6.41 -0.98
C ILE A 167 8.78 5.35 -0.20
N THR A 168 8.19 4.39 -0.90
CA THR A 168 7.45 3.27 -0.31
C THR A 168 8.22 1.98 -0.48
N THR A 169 8.48 1.28 0.61
CA THR A 169 9.07 -0.06 0.58
C THR A 169 8.01 -1.09 0.93
N MET A 170 7.86 -2.09 0.08
CA MET A 170 6.90 -3.18 0.25
C MET A 170 7.61 -4.54 0.19
N ARG A 171 7.15 -5.52 1.04
CA ARG A 171 7.62 -6.91 0.97
C ARG A 171 7.01 -7.67 -0.21
N SER A 172 5.86 -7.22 -0.68
CA SER A 172 5.09 -7.77 -1.79
C SER A 172 4.11 -6.72 -2.28
N ASN A 173 3.93 -6.64 -3.57
CA ASN A 173 2.88 -5.80 -4.18
C ASN A 173 2.21 -6.56 -5.31
N ASP A 174 0.92 -6.84 -5.17
CA ASP A 174 0.12 -7.43 -6.23
C ASP A 174 -0.13 -6.38 -7.32
N VAL A 175 0.32 -6.67 -8.53
CA VAL A 175 0.20 -5.72 -9.65
C VAL A 175 -1.26 -5.41 -9.97
N LEU A 176 -2.15 -6.38 -9.79
CA LEU A 176 -3.57 -6.21 -10.13
C LEU A 176 -4.35 -5.44 -9.06
N LEU A 177 -3.99 -5.57 -7.79
CA LEU A 177 -4.76 -5.03 -6.67
C LEU A 177 -4.05 -3.86 -5.97
N GLY A 178 -2.73 -3.85 -5.95
CA GLY A 178 -1.94 -2.93 -5.14
C GLY A 178 -1.30 -1.78 -5.90
N VAL A 179 -1.19 -1.85 -7.24
CA VAL A 179 -0.61 -0.76 -8.05
C VAL A 179 -1.67 0.26 -8.48
N PRO A 180 -2.90 -0.13 -8.86
CA PRO A 180 -3.92 0.82 -9.33
C PRO A 180 -4.36 1.83 -8.29
#